data_200b453724a689a4b298b604c9bf44c3
#
_entry.id   200b453724a689a4b298b604c9bf44c3
#
_cell.length_a   1.000
_cell.length_b   1.000
_cell.length_c   1.000
_cell.angle_alpha   90.00
_cell.angle_beta   90.00
_cell.angle_gamma   90.00
#
_symmetry.space_group_name_H-M   'P 1'
#
loop_
_entity.id
_entity.type
_entity.pdbx_description
1 polymer ?
#
loop_
_entity_poly.entity_id
_entity_poly.type
_entity_poly.pdbx_seq_one_letter_code
_entity_poly.pdbx_strand_id
1 'polypeptide(L)'
;MRRFMRYFFVVVGLMLSVSIFAQTTKWRDIYTVKKKDTIFGIASSYGLSLPELMEANPEMKQEGYMLQKGATLFIPYAKGQKNPNQKTGDKAKATSSASQNTATANAGQRTATAGNAVKVGVMLPLHDVDGDGKRMVEYYRGILMACDYLKKHGVSTDVHAWNVPIDADIRNTLVQEGANQCDIIFGPLYTKQVAPLTEFCKTYGIKLVIPFSISGDDVERNKEIFQVYQSQESLNDAAIKAFLKRFTNVHPIFVDCNDSTSRKGVFTFGLRKELEKRNINYSITNVNSSIEQFAKAFVPSKQNVVILNTGRSPQLTAVLNKLDEFDAKFPGASISLFGYTEWLMYAKYNLDRFFKYDTYIPSTFYYNAGNQRTQSLETSYQRWFHQPMLIAQPRFAITGYDHAMFFIQGVKKEGRSFTGESKHSTYQPVQTPLNF
;
A
#
# COMPACT_ATOMS: atom_id res chain seq x y z
N MET A 1 16.61 -40.05 57.86
CA MET A 1 15.76 -40.38 56.68
C MET A 1 15.36 -39.15 55.79
N ARG A 2 15.02 -37.97 56.39
CA ARG A 2 14.59 -36.77 55.58
C ARG A 2 15.70 -36.09 54.76
N ARG A 3 16.97 -36.19 55.12
CA ARG A 3 18.08 -35.58 54.34
C ARG A 3 18.50 -36.45 53.14
N PHE A 4 18.42 -37.76 53.22
CA PHE A 4 18.74 -38.71 52.16
C PHE A 4 17.72 -38.62 51.00
N MET A 5 16.44 -38.40 51.31
CA MET A 5 15.38 -38.27 50.35
C MET A 5 15.46 -36.97 49.52
N ARG A 6 16.01 -35.87 50.05
CA ARG A 6 16.24 -34.61 49.32
C ARG A 6 17.34 -34.73 48.26
N TYR A 7 18.40 -35.44 48.55
CA TYR A 7 19.49 -35.67 47.58
C TYR A 7 19.08 -36.66 46.47
N PHE A 8 18.24 -37.64 46.82
CA PHE A 8 17.69 -38.57 45.85
C PHE A 8 16.83 -37.89 44.79
N PHE A 9 15.97 -36.95 45.16
CA PHE A 9 15.16 -36.19 44.20
C PHE A 9 16.01 -35.20 43.38
N VAL A 10 17.07 -34.64 43.90
CA VAL A 10 17.99 -33.77 43.16
C VAL A 10 18.79 -34.58 42.13
N VAL A 11 19.26 -35.77 42.48
CA VAL A 11 20.00 -36.65 41.57
C VAL A 11 19.09 -37.24 40.50
N VAL A 12 17.85 -37.61 40.82
CA VAL A 12 16.84 -38.05 39.83
C VAL A 12 16.41 -36.90 38.94
N GLY A 13 16.27 -35.67 39.45
CA GLY A 13 16.01 -34.45 38.67
C GLY A 13 17.15 -34.09 37.69
N LEU A 14 18.42 -34.29 38.13
CA LEU A 14 19.60 -34.11 37.27
C LEU A 14 19.74 -35.22 36.21
N MET A 15 19.38 -36.46 36.55
CA MET A 15 19.38 -37.57 35.57
C MET A 15 18.28 -37.45 34.54
N LEU A 16 17.10 -36.86 34.85
CA LEU A 16 16.04 -36.56 33.90
C LEU A 16 16.36 -35.39 32.98
N SER A 17 17.24 -34.45 33.41
CA SER A 17 17.68 -33.32 32.59
C SER A 17 18.70 -33.71 31.49
N VAL A 18 19.41 -34.82 31.63
CA VAL A 18 20.43 -35.29 30.70
C VAL A 18 19.83 -36.15 29.56
N SER A 19 18.60 -36.66 29.73
CA SER A 19 17.96 -37.54 28.76
C SER A 19 17.26 -36.81 27.59
N ILE A 20 17.19 -35.47 27.61
CA ILE A 20 16.54 -34.68 26.59
C ILE A 20 17.47 -34.34 25.39
N PHE A 21 18.79 -34.54 25.54
CA PHE A 21 19.75 -34.22 24.47
C PHE A 21 20.08 -35.36 23.48
N ALA A 22 19.45 -36.51 23.59
CA ALA A 22 19.83 -37.68 22.79
C ALA A 22 18.91 -37.99 21.57
N GLN A 23 17.95 -37.13 21.20
CA GLN A 23 17.03 -37.39 20.08
C GLN A 23 16.98 -36.31 19.00
N THR A 24 18.02 -35.51 18.80
CA THR A 24 18.00 -34.41 17.80
C THR A 24 18.76 -34.71 16.50
N THR A 25 18.80 -35.96 16.05
CA THR A 25 19.46 -36.29 14.77
C THR A 25 18.63 -35.94 13.51
N LYS A 26 17.34 -35.68 13.66
CA LYS A 26 16.43 -35.40 12.53
C LYS A 26 16.24 -33.90 12.26
N TRP A 27 16.36 -33.06 13.27
CA TRP A 27 16.11 -31.64 13.20
C TRP A 27 17.36 -30.84 13.48
N ARG A 28 17.52 -29.68 12.80
CA ARG A 28 18.61 -28.74 13.04
C ARG A 28 18.42 -28.00 14.38
N ASP A 29 17.19 -27.66 14.71
CA ASP A 29 16.85 -26.92 15.94
C ASP A 29 15.38 -27.15 16.30
N ILE A 30 15.02 -26.77 17.54
CA ILE A 30 13.64 -26.70 18.01
C ILE A 30 13.40 -25.27 18.49
N TYR A 31 12.56 -24.53 17.78
CA TYR A 31 12.32 -23.12 18.03
C TYR A 31 11.04 -22.88 18.82
N THR A 32 11.11 -22.10 19.89
CA THR A 32 9.91 -21.64 20.63
C THR A 32 9.51 -20.26 20.17
N VAL A 33 8.28 -20.14 19.64
CA VAL A 33 7.73 -18.91 19.07
C VAL A 33 7.65 -17.79 20.11
N LYS A 34 8.21 -16.63 19.79
CA LYS A 34 8.23 -15.43 20.63
C LYS A 34 7.11 -14.47 20.26
N LYS A 35 6.89 -13.46 21.07
CA LYS A 35 5.94 -12.38 20.74
C LYS A 35 6.41 -11.61 19.50
N LYS A 36 5.55 -11.44 18.53
CA LYS A 36 5.80 -10.82 17.22
C LYS A 36 6.55 -11.69 16.19
N ASP A 37 6.86 -12.94 16.49
CA ASP A 37 7.39 -13.84 15.46
C ASP A 37 6.36 -14.08 14.37
N THR A 38 6.88 -14.24 13.15
CA THR A 38 6.11 -14.69 11.99
C THR A 38 6.69 -15.99 11.49
N ILE A 39 5.87 -16.84 10.87
CA ILE A 39 6.32 -18.11 10.29
C ILE A 39 7.47 -17.85 9.30
N PHE A 40 7.37 -16.76 8.58
CA PHE A 40 8.36 -16.31 7.60
C PHE A 40 9.66 -15.85 8.23
N GLY A 41 9.56 -15.00 9.26
CA GLY A 41 10.74 -14.54 10.00
C GLY A 41 11.52 -15.70 10.61
N ILE A 42 10.80 -16.70 11.13
CA ILE A 42 11.42 -17.92 11.67
C ILE A 42 12.09 -18.72 10.55
N ALA A 43 11.40 -19.02 9.44
CA ALA A 43 11.97 -19.74 8.30
C ALA A 43 13.22 -19.04 7.77
N SER A 44 13.13 -17.72 7.54
CA SER A 44 14.23 -16.88 7.04
C SER A 44 15.45 -16.88 7.98
N SER A 45 15.24 -16.79 9.30
CA SER A 45 16.34 -16.76 10.28
C SER A 45 17.17 -18.06 10.26
N TYR A 46 16.58 -19.15 9.77
CA TYR A 46 17.24 -20.46 9.62
C TYR A 46 17.65 -20.76 8.18
N GLY A 47 17.41 -19.85 7.25
CA GLY A 47 17.72 -20.04 5.82
C GLY A 47 16.84 -21.08 5.12
N LEU A 48 15.62 -21.26 5.63
CA LEU A 48 14.62 -22.19 5.10
C LEU A 48 13.60 -21.47 4.22
N SER A 49 13.07 -22.14 3.23
CA SER A 49 11.83 -21.73 2.58
C SER A 49 10.61 -22.06 3.46
N LEU A 50 9.51 -21.37 3.24
CA LEU A 50 8.26 -21.64 3.97
C LEU A 50 7.80 -23.10 3.79
N PRO A 51 7.79 -23.67 2.57
CA PRO A 51 7.45 -25.07 2.38
C PRO A 51 8.30 -26.04 3.21
N GLU A 52 9.61 -25.79 3.31
CA GLU A 52 10.50 -26.63 4.13
C GLU A 52 10.14 -26.58 5.60
N LEU A 53 9.84 -25.39 6.13
CA LEU A 53 9.39 -25.27 7.52
C LEU A 53 8.00 -25.90 7.73
N MET A 54 7.08 -25.75 6.79
CA MET A 54 5.73 -26.35 6.86
C MET A 54 5.75 -27.87 6.66
N GLU A 55 6.70 -28.43 5.88
CA GLU A 55 6.90 -29.87 5.80
C GLU A 55 7.37 -30.47 7.13
N ALA A 56 8.20 -29.72 7.83
CA ALA A 56 8.70 -30.12 9.16
C ALA A 56 7.63 -29.98 10.28
N ASN A 57 6.61 -29.14 10.06
CA ASN A 57 5.53 -28.83 10.99
C ASN A 57 4.17 -29.01 10.29
N PRO A 58 3.67 -30.24 10.14
CA PRO A 58 2.46 -30.52 9.36
C PRO A 58 1.19 -29.81 9.85
N GLU A 59 1.13 -29.45 11.13
CA GLU A 59 0.06 -28.69 11.75
C GLU A 59 -0.12 -27.30 11.09
N MET A 60 0.95 -26.74 10.52
CA MET A 60 0.90 -25.47 9.80
C MET A 60 0.15 -25.55 8.46
N LYS A 61 -0.11 -26.76 7.96
CA LYS A 61 -0.86 -26.99 6.72
C LYS A 61 -2.38 -27.05 6.95
N GLN A 62 -2.82 -27.04 8.20
CA GLN A 62 -4.25 -27.06 8.53
C GLN A 62 -4.89 -25.71 8.22
N GLU A 63 -6.11 -25.76 7.69
CA GLU A 63 -6.89 -24.55 7.41
C GLU A 63 -7.16 -23.79 8.73
N GLY A 64 -6.85 -22.48 8.75
CA GLY A 64 -7.01 -21.64 9.94
C GLY A 64 -5.84 -21.69 10.94
N TYR A 65 -4.73 -22.36 10.63
CA TYR A 65 -3.58 -22.39 11.53
C TYR A 65 -3.07 -20.96 11.85
N MET A 66 -2.95 -20.66 13.12
CA MET A 66 -2.38 -19.39 13.61
C MET A 66 -1.16 -19.67 14.48
N LEU A 67 -0.03 -19.02 14.16
CA LEU A 67 1.18 -19.13 14.95
C LEU A 67 0.96 -18.52 16.35
N GLN A 68 1.05 -19.36 17.39
CA GLN A 68 0.82 -18.94 18.78
C GLN A 68 2.15 -18.73 19.49
N LYS A 69 2.22 -17.66 20.32
CA LYS A 69 3.38 -17.45 21.20
C LYS A 69 3.52 -18.65 22.15
N GLY A 70 4.75 -19.19 22.24
CA GLY A 70 5.05 -20.38 23.03
C GLY A 70 4.88 -21.71 22.30
N ALA A 71 4.34 -21.72 21.09
CA ALA A 71 4.34 -22.91 20.25
C ALA A 71 5.76 -23.35 19.90
N THR A 72 5.95 -24.64 19.74
CA THR A 72 7.26 -25.22 19.39
C THR A 72 7.27 -25.64 17.96
N LEU A 73 8.29 -25.21 17.18
CA LEU A 73 8.46 -25.53 15.78
C LEU A 73 9.73 -26.35 15.58
N PHE A 74 9.64 -27.39 14.77
CA PHE A 74 10.79 -28.18 14.31
C PHE A 74 11.48 -27.52 13.14
N ILE A 75 12.77 -27.25 13.27
CA ILE A 75 13.57 -26.59 12.23
C ILE A 75 14.40 -27.65 11.50
N PRO A 76 14.11 -27.94 10.22
CA PRO A 76 14.86 -28.90 9.44
C PRO A 76 16.21 -28.34 8.97
N TYR A 77 17.11 -29.19 8.48
CA TYR A 77 18.27 -28.72 7.72
C TYR A 77 17.83 -28.24 6.34
N ALA A 78 18.35 -27.11 5.89
CA ALA A 78 18.06 -26.59 4.55
C ALA A 78 18.58 -27.58 3.47
N LYS A 79 17.87 -27.68 2.34
CA LYS A 79 18.28 -28.56 1.25
C LYS A 79 19.70 -28.23 0.79
N GLY A 80 20.62 -29.20 0.94
CA GLY A 80 22.05 -29.05 0.64
C GLY A 80 22.96 -28.84 1.85
N GLN A 81 22.46 -28.67 3.07
CA GLN A 81 23.25 -28.73 4.29
C GLN A 81 23.33 -30.17 4.81
N LYS A 82 24.55 -30.70 4.94
CA LYS A 82 24.76 -32.04 5.51
C LYS A 82 24.60 -32.01 7.02
N ASN A 83 23.85 -32.97 7.56
CA ASN A 83 23.81 -33.23 9.00
C ASN A 83 25.21 -33.70 9.45
N PRO A 84 25.89 -33.00 10.39
CA PRO A 84 27.24 -33.35 10.83
C PRO A 84 27.33 -34.72 11.53
N ASN A 85 26.19 -35.34 11.88
CA ASN A 85 26.16 -36.64 12.59
C ASN A 85 25.68 -37.82 11.76
N GLN A 86 25.58 -37.70 10.45
CA GLN A 86 25.23 -38.86 9.58
C GLN A 86 26.48 -39.63 9.18
N LYS A 87 26.77 -40.71 9.88
CA LYS A 87 27.75 -41.70 9.48
C LYS A 87 27.27 -42.45 8.24
N THR A 88 28.13 -42.44 7.22
CA THR A 88 28.00 -43.13 5.96
C THR A 88 27.78 -44.62 6.11
N GLY A 89 26.77 -45.17 5.46
CA GLY A 89 26.57 -46.61 5.22
C GLY A 89 25.90 -46.80 3.86
N ASP A 90 26.71 -47.37 3.01
CA ASP A 90 26.44 -48.16 1.83
C ASP A 90 26.10 -47.58 0.46
N LYS A 91 27.03 -48.02 -0.41
CA LYS A 91 27.10 -47.88 -1.86
C LYS A 91 25.98 -48.67 -2.58
N ALA A 92 25.37 -48.08 -3.57
CA ALA A 92 25.08 -48.82 -4.79
C ALA A 92 25.11 -47.87 -6.01
N LYS A 93 25.79 -48.39 -7.01
CA LYS A 93 26.25 -47.83 -8.27
C LYS A 93 25.14 -47.87 -9.31
N ALA A 94 24.88 -46.78 -10.02
CA ALA A 94 24.52 -46.85 -11.43
C ALA A 94 24.74 -45.49 -12.11
N THR A 95 25.51 -45.59 -13.15
CA THR A 95 25.98 -44.66 -14.17
C THR A 95 24.82 -44.09 -15.00
N SER A 96 24.77 -42.83 -15.33
CA SER A 96 25.23 -42.18 -16.55
C SER A 96 24.58 -40.78 -16.75
N SER A 97 25.46 -39.87 -16.95
CA SER A 97 25.58 -38.77 -17.90
C SER A 97 24.62 -37.59 -17.85
N ALA A 98 25.26 -36.47 -17.51
CA ALA A 98 25.25 -35.14 -18.12
C ALA A 98 23.97 -34.29 -17.97
N SER A 99 24.02 -33.28 -17.22
CA SER A 99 24.59 -31.95 -17.39
C SER A 99 24.50 -31.18 -16.06
N GLN A 100 25.66 -30.81 -15.58
CA GLN A 100 25.79 -29.90 -14.46
C GLN A 100 25.38 -28.51 -14.89
N ASN A 101 24.36 -27.93 -14.21
CA ASN A 101 24.32 -26.52 -13.94
C ASN A 101 24.09 -26.33 -12.44
N THR A 102 25.20 -26.26 -11.76
CA THR A 102 25.31 -25.80 -10.37
C THR A 102 24.87 -24.35 -10.30
N ALA A 103 23.63 -24.08 -9.91
CA ALA A 103 23.24 -22.77 -9.46
C ALA A 103 23.54 -22.68 -7.96
N THR A 104 24.75 -22.23 -7.64
CA THR A 104 25.12 -21.72 -6.33
C THR A 104 24.24 -20.50 -6.03
N ALA A 105 23.38 -20.61 -5.02
CA ALA A 105 22.60 -19.49 -4.52
C ALA A 105 23.54 -18.50 -3.81
N ASN A 106 24.19 -17.65 -4.58
CA ASN A 106 24.79 -16.43 -4.08
C ASN A 106 23.68 -15.38 -3.93
N ALA A 107 23.43 -14.94 -2.70
CA ALA A 107 22.73 -13.70 -2.38
C ALA A 107 23.61 -12.50 -2.80
N GLY A 108 23.91 -12.41 -4.09
CA GLY A 108 24.75 -11.39 -4.69
C GLY A 108 24.15 -10.98 -6.03
N GLN A 109 23.80 -9.69 -6.09
CA GLN A 109 23.61 -8.89 -7.30
C GLN A 109 23.03 -9.63 -8.53
N ARG A 110 21.70 -9.75 -8.58
CA ARG A 110 21.02 -9.85 -9.87
C ARG A 110 21.06 -8.45 -10.49
N THR A 111 22.11 -8.15 -11.20
CA THR A 111 22.10 -7.08 -12.20
C THR A 111 21.04 -7.47 -13.22
N ALA A 112 20.06 -6.58 -13.47
CA ALA A 112 19.10 -6.76 -14.55
C ALA A 112 19.89 -6.88 -15.85
N THR A 113 20.12 -8.13 -16.30
CA THR A 113 20.79 -8.39 -17.56
C THR A 113 19.86 -7.94 -18.68
N ALA A 114 20.38 -7.16 -19.60
CA ALA A 114 19.67 -6.71 -20.80
C ALA A 114 19.16 -7.98 -21.55
N GLY A 115 17.86 -8.28 -21.42
CA GLY A 115 17.23 -9.45 -22.05
C GLY A 115 16.18 -10.17 -21.19
N ASN A 116 16.25 -10.12 -19.86
CA ASN A 116 15.28 -10.79 -19.02
C ASN A 116 14.02 -9.92 -18.81
N ALA A 117 12.84 -10.55 -18.93
CA ALA A 117 11.57 -9.94 -18.60
C ALA A 117 11.52 -9.57 -17.12
N VAL A 118 10.91 -8.42 -16.79
CA VAL A 118 10.60 -8.04 -15.40
C VAL A 118 9.47 -8.94 -14.91
N LYS A 119 9.69 -9.68 -13.83
CA LYS A 119 8.69 -10.57 -13.22
C LYS A 119 7.79 -9.76 -12.28
N VAL A 120 6.54 -9.60 -12.68
CA VAL A 120 5.54 -8.77 -12.01
C VAL A 120 4.52 -9.65 -11.31
N GLY A 121 4.41 -9.54 -10.00
CA GLY A 121 3.36 -10.17 -9.21
C GLY A 121 2.19 -9.20 -8.96
N VAL A 122 0.96 -9.73 -8.97
CA VAL A 122 -0.23 -8.98 -8.55
C VAL A 122 -0.97 -9.82 -7.52
N MET A 123 -1.05 -9.33 -6.28
CA MET A 123 -1.71 -10.01 -5.15
C MET A 123 -2.83 -9.13 -4.60
N LEU A 124 -3.99 -9.20 -5.23
CA LEU A 124 -5.15 -8.34 -4.98
C LEU A 124 -6.44 -9.19 -5.03
N PRO A 125 -7.58 -8.72 -4.47
CA PRO A 125 -8.87 -9.38 -4.68
C PRO A 125 -9.30 -9.23 -6.14
N LEU A 126 -9.04 -10.25 -6.94
CA LEU A 126 -9.31 -10.25 -8.39
C LEU A 126 -10.59 -11.05 -8.70
N HIS A 127 -11.74 -10.49 -8.35
CA HIS A 127 -13.07 -11.08 -8.55
C HIS A 127 -14.11 -9.99 -8.83
N ASP A 128 -15.32 -10.37 -9.20
CA ASP A 128 -16.44 -9.47 -9.51
C ASP A 128 -17.57 -9.48 -8.48
N VAL A 129 -17.38 -10.19 -7.36
CA VAL A 129 -18.39 -10.40 -6.33
C VAL A 129 -18.79 -9.11 -5.63
N ASP A 130 -17.81 -8.27 -5.29
CA ASP A 130 -18.02 -7.01 -4.57
C ASP A 130 -17.32 -5.81 -5.21
N GLY A 131 -17.48 -4.65 -4.58
CA GLY A 131 -16.88 -3.40 -5.07
C GLY A 131 -15.35 -3.39 -5.00
N ASP A 132 -14.74 -4.06 -4.02
CA ASP A 132 -13.29 -4.12 -3.89
C ASP A 132 -12.70 -4.97 -5.00
N GLY A 133 -13.26 -6.15 -5.24
CA GLY A 133 -12.83 -7.01 -6.33
C GLY A 133 -12.95 -6.32 -7.69
N LYS A 134 -14.08 -5.69 -7.98
CA LYS A 134 -14.30 -4.96 -9.23
C LYS A 134 -13.28 -3.84 -9.45
N ARG A 135 -12.97 -3.05 -8.40
CA ARG A 135 -11.96 -2.00 -8.46
C ARG A 135 -10.56 -2.55 -8.69
N MET A 136 -10.21 -3.67 -8.05
CA MET A 136 -8.89 -4.28 -8.20
C MET A 136 -8.72 -4.98 -9.55
N VAL A 137 -9.78 -5.55 -10.11
CA VAL A 137 -9.77 -6.03 -11.51
C VAL A 137 -9.51 -4.87 -12.48
N GLU A 138 -10.15 -3.71 -12.29
CA GLU A 138 -9.88 -2.50 -13.07
C GLU A 138 -8.43 -2.06 -12.96
N TYR A 139 -7.90 -2.01 -11.74
CA TYR A 139 -6.50 -1.67 -11.48
C TYR A 139 -5.54 -2.65 -12.16
N TYR A 140 -5.79 -3.96 -12.07
CA TYR A 140 -5.02 -4.99 -12.74
C TYR A 140 -5.04 -4.86 -14.27
N ARG A 141 -6.21 -4.56 -14.85
CA ARG A 141 -6.33 -4.28 -16.28
C ARG A 141 -5.44 -3.12 -16.72
N GLY A 142 -5.35 -2.08 -15.90
CA GLY A 142 -4.42 -0.97 -16.10
C GLY A 142 -2.96 -1.42 -16.12
N ILE A 143 -2.56 -2.28 -15.18
CA ILE A 143 -1.22 -2.89 -15.16
C ILE A 143 -0.94 -3.64 -16.47
N LEU A 144 -1.88 -4.46 -16.94
CA LEU A 144 -1.73 -5.21 -18.19
C LEU A 144 -1.56 -4.28 -19.41
N MET A 145 -2.30 -3.18 -19.46
CA MET A 145 -2.16 -2.17 -20.54
C MET A 145 -0.78 -1.50 -20.49
N ALA A 146 -0.25 -1.22 -19.30
CA ALA A 146 1.10 -0.70 -19.14
C ALA A 146 2.16 -1.73 -19.60
N CYS A 147 1.98 -2.99 -19.27
CA CYS A 147 2.86 -4.07 -19.72
C CYS A 147 2.88 -4.21 -21.25
N ASP A 148 1.72 -4.09 -21.91
CA ASP A 148 1.64 -4.08 -23.39
C ASP A 148 2.35 -2.86 -23.99
N TYR A 149 2.14 -1.69 -23.41
CA TYR A 149 2.85 -0.48 -23.82
C TYR A 149 4.36 -0.63 -23.68
N LEU A 150 4.82 -1.11 -22.51
CA LEU A 150 6.23 -1.34 -22.20
C LEU A 150 6.87 -2.36 -23.15
N LYS A 151 6.15 -3.45 -23.48
CA LYS A 151 6.60 -4.45 -24.47
C LYS A 151 6.88 -3.82 -25.83
N LYS A 152 6.00 -2.94 -26.31
CA LYS A 152 6.18 -2.21 -27.56
C LYS A 152 7.37 -1.25 -27.55
N HIS A 153 7.85 -0.89 -26.35
CA HIS A 153 9.01 -0.03 -26.13
C HIS A 153 10.25 -0.79 -25.59
N GLY A 154 10.29 -2.11 -25.83
CA GLY A 154 11.49 -2.93 -25.55
C GLY A 154 11.63 -3.42 -24.10
N VAL A 155 10.62 -3.25 -23.26
CA VAL A 155 10.60 -3.76 -21.88
C VAL A 155 9.63 -4.94 -21.78
N SER A 156 10.18 -6.16 -21.80
CA SER A 156 9.39 -7.38 -21.59
C SER A 156 9.00 -7.55 -20.13
N THR A 157 7.79 -8.04 -19.89
CA THR A 157 7.27 -8.36 -18.56
C THR A 157 6.72 -9.78 -18.53
N ASP A 158 6.86 -10.46 -17.39
CA ASP A 158 6.24 -11.75 -17.07
C ASP A 158 5.32 -11.52 -15.87
N VAL A 159 3.99 -11.63 -16.10
CA VAL A 159 2.97 -11.19 -15.13
C VAL A 159 2.26 -12.39 -14.53
N HIS A 160 2.36 -12.53 -13.21
CA HIS A 160 1.66 -13.52 -12.41
C HIS A 160 0.63 -12.83 -11.52
N ALA A 161 -0.63 -13.26 -11.57
CA ALA A 161 -1.71 -12.68 -10.77
C ALA A 161 -2.36 -13.72 -9.87
N TRP A 162 -2.50 -13.40 -8.60
CA TRP A 162 -3.15 -14.23 -7.60
C TRP A 162 -4.36 -13.48 -7.02
N ASN A 163 -5.50 -14.17 -6.98
CA ASN A 163 -6.68 -13.64 -6.29
C ASN A 163 -6.50 -13.79 -4.78
N VAL A 164 -6.50 -12.66 -4.07
CA VAL A 164 -6.31 -12.61 -2.61
C VAL A 164 -7.48 -11.84 -1.98
N PRO A 165 -8.65 -12.46 -1.79
CA PRO A 165 -9.82 -11.83 -1.18
C PRO A 165 -9.60 -11.48 0.29
N ILE A 166 -10.57 -10.75 0.88
CA ILE A 166 -10.45 -10.20 2.23
C ILE A 166 -10.24 -11.27 3.31
N ASP A 167 -10.85 -12.42 3.18
CA ASP A 167 -10.80 -13.53 4.14
C ASP A 167 -9.62 -14.48 3.91
N ALA A 168 -8.93 -14.38 2.77
CA ALA A 168 -7.78 -15.22 2.46
C ALA A 168 -6.59 -14.97 3.41
N ASP A 169 -5.96 -16.05 3.84
CA ASP A 169 -4.61 -15.97 4.38
C ASP A 169 -3.61 -15.86 3.21
N ILE A 170 -3.02 -14.68 3.07
CA ILE A 170 -2.07 -14.41 1.98
C ILE A 170 -0.86 -15.36 1.99
N ARG A 171 -0.51 -15.96 3.14
CA ARG A 171 0.59 -16.92 3.24
C ARG A 171 0.41 -18.12 2.31
N ASN A 172 -0.84 -18.55 2.08
CA ASN A 172 -1.15 -19.61 1.12
C ASN A 172 -0.81 -19.21 -0.33
N THR A 173 -0.88 -17.93 -0.64
CA THR A 173 -0.46 -17.39 -1.95
C THR A 173 1.06 -17.30 -2.05
N LEU A 174 1.74 -16.94 -0.96
CA LEU A 174 3.20 -16.75 -0.93
C LEU A 174 3.99 -18.05 -1.14
N VAL A 175 3.39 -19.22 -0.89
CA VAL A 175 4.01 -20.53 -1.13
C VAL A 175 3.75 -21.05 -2.55
N GLN A 176 2.96 -20.37 -3.35
CA GLN A 176 2.70 -20.79 -4.73
C GLN A 176 3.92 -20.55 -5.61
N GLU A 177 4.02 -21.36 -6.66
CA GLU A 177 5.11 -21.26 -7.62
C GLU A 177 5.17 -19.86 -8.26
N GLY A 178 6.39 -19.34 -8.40
CA GLY A 178 6.65 -18.05 -9.01
C GLY A 178 6.58 -16.84 -8.05
N ALA A 179 5.90 -16.95 -6.90
CA ALA A 179 5.75 -15.81 -5.97
C ALA A 179 7.11 -15.27 -5.50
N ASN A 180 8.03 -16.14 -5.11
CA ASN A 180 9.39 -15.77 -4.67
C ASN A 180 10.35 -15.39 -5.81
N GLN A 181 9.91 -15.48 -7.05
CA GLN A 181 10.71 -15.13 -8.22
C GLN A 181 10.39 -13.75 -8.78
N CYS A 182 9.34 -13.08 -8.26
CA CYS A 182 8.97 -11.74 -8.70
C CYS A 182 10.09 -10.73 -8.45
N ASP A 183 10.24 -9.76 -9.34
CA ASP A 183 11.08 -8.58 -9.14
C ASP A 183 10.28 -7.48 -8.40
N ILE A 184 8.98 -7.44 -8.64
CA ILE A 184 8.04 -6.48 -8.04
C ILE A 184 6.67 -7.13 -7.83
N ILE A 185 6.00 -6.78 -6.72
CA ILE A 185 4.63 -7.20 -6.42
C ILE A 185 3.75 -5.98 -6.16
N PHE A 186 2.57 -5.93 -6.80
CA PHE A 186 1.51 -4.96 -6.56
C PHE A 186 0.43 -5.58 -5.66
N GLY A 187 0.22 -4.99 -4.50
CA GLY A 187 -0.69 -5.47 -3.45
C GLY A 187 -0.09 -5.29 -2.05
N PRO A 188 -0.75 -5.79 -1.00
CA PRO A 188 -2.13 -6.24 -0.98
C PRO A 188 -3.12 -5.08 -0.93
N LEU A 189 -4.44 -5.39 -0.93
CA LEU A 189 -5.46 -4.37 -0.68
C LEU A 189 -5.72 -4.19 0.82
N TYR A 190 -5.72 -5.27 1.59
CA TYR A 190 -6.18 -5.26 2.97
C TYR A 190 -5.02 -5.19 3.97
N THR A 191 -5.16 -4.32 4.98
CA THR A 191 -4.13 -4.05 6.00
C THR A 191 -3.62 -5.31 6.70
N LYS A 192 -4.50 -6.28 7.00
CA LYS A 192 -4.09 -7.54 7.67
C LYS A 192 -3.13 -8.40 6.85
N GLN A 193 -3.08 -8.21 5.54
CA GLN A 193 -2.22 -8.95 4.62
C GLN A 193 -0.87 -8.26 4.39
N VAL A 194 -0.70 -7.00 4.86
CA VAL A 194 0.50 -6.20 4.61
C VAL A 194 1.73 -6.79 5.29
N ALA A 195 1.67 -7.06 6.59
CA ALA A 195 2.84 -7.53 7.34
C ALA A 195 3.42 -8.85 6.80
N PRO A 196 2.62 -9.92 6.53
CA PRO A 196 3.15 -11.14 5.93
C PRO A 196 3.78 -10.93 4.56
N LEU A 197 3.15 -10.11 3.70
CA LEU A 197 3.69 -9.82 2.36
C LEU A 197 4.97 -8.99 2.43
N THR A 198 5.03 -8.04 3.36
CA THR A 198 6.23 -7.23 3.63
C THR A 198 7.44 -8.09 3.99
N GLU A 199 7.28 -8.99 4.95
CA GLU A 199 8.36 -9.90 5.37
C GLU A 199 8.80 -10.83 4.23
N PHE A 200 7.85 -11.29 3.42
CA PHE A 200 8.15 -12.06 2.21
C PHE A 200 9.00 -11.27 1.23
N CYS A 201 8.56 -10.08 0.86
CA CYS A 201 9.27 -9.23 -0.08
C CYS A 201 10.67 -8.85 0.42
N LYS A 202 10.80 -8.54 1.71
CA LYS A 202 12.10 -8.29 2.35
C LYS A 202 13.03 -9.49 2.26
N THR A 203 12.52 -10.70 2.52
CA THR A 203 13.31 -11.94 2.47
C THR A 203 13.88 -12.22 1.09
N TYR A 204 13.08 -12.01 0.06
CA TYR A 204 13.49 -12.32 -1.33
C TYR A 204 14.03 -11.10 -2.08
N GLY A 205 14.06 -9.91 -1.47
CA GLY A 205 14.49 -8.66 -2.08
C GLY A 205 13.59 -8.21 -3.22
N ILE A 206 12.28 -8.43 -3.07
CA ILE A 206 11.24 -8.07 -4.03
C ILE A 206 10.74 -6.67 -3.71
N LYS A 207 10.58 -5.81 -4.71
CA LYS A 207 9.94 -4.51 -4.52
C LYS A 207 8.44 -4.69 -4.30
N LEU A 208 7.89 -4.06 -3.26
CA LEU A 208 6.48 -4.16 -2.90
C LEU A 208 5.79 -2.82 -3.09
N VAL A 209 4.78 -2.77 -3.92
CA VAL A 209 3.91 -1.60 -4.11
C VAL A 209 2.58 -1.84 -3.42
N ILE A 210 2.28 -1.09 -2.35
CA ILE A 210 1.01 -1.11 -1.64
C ILE A 210 0.13 0.02 -2.18
N PRO A 211 -0.84 -0.28 -3.08
CA PRO A 211 -1.48 0.78 -3.85
C PRO A 211 -2.53 1.58 -3.08
N PHE A 212 -3.25 0.95 -2.13
CA PHE A 212 -4.45 1.54 -1.50
C PHE A 212 -4.55 1.35 0.01
N SER A 213 -3.77 0.45 0.60
CA SER A 213 -3.78 0.23 2.05
C SER A 213 -2.91 1.25 2.76
N ILE A 214 -3.36 1.66 3.95
CA ILE A 214 -2.53 2.36 4.92
C ILE A 214 -2.02 1.28 5.87
N SER A 215 -0.74 0.93 5.75
CA SER A 215 -0.08 0.04 6.70
C SER A 215 0.44 0.83 7.91
N GLY A 216 0.88 0.14 8.95
CA GLY A 216 1.62 0.75 10.06
C GLY A 216 3.00 1.26 9.63
N ASP A 217 3.98 1.14 10.52
CA ASP A 217 5.35 1.62 10.34
C ASP A 217 6.27 0.70 9.49
N ASP A 218 5.72 -0.31 8.83
CA ASP A 218 6.49 -1.25 8.01
C ASP A 218 7.21 -0.55 6.84
N VAL A 219 6.58 0.48 6.27
CA VAL A 219 7.15 1.27 5.16
C VAL A 219 8.40 2.01 5.60
N GLU A 220 8.39 2.58 6.81
CA GLU A 220 9.54 3.35 7.34
C GLU A 220 10.76 2.46 7.64
N ARG A 221 10.52 1.17 7.85
CA ARG A 221 11.53 0.18 8.25
C ARG A 221 12.07 -0.66 7.12
N ASN A 222 11.46 -0.59 5.93
CA ASN A 222 11.80 -1.47 4.83
C ASN A 222 11.84 -0.72 3.49
N LYS A 223 13.03 -0.47 2.99
CA LYS A 223 13.30 0.21 1.73
C LYS A 223 12.79 -0.51 0.47
N GLU A 224 12.32 -1.76 0.60
CA GLU A 224 11.73 -2.50 -0.52
C GLU A 224 10.25 -2.17 -0.72
N ILE A 225 9.62 -1.41 0.22
CA ILE A 225 8.20 -1.12 0.21
C ILE A 225 7.92 0.30 -0.26
N PHE A 226 6.97 0.43 -1.16
CA PHE A 226 6.40 1.68 -1.63
C PHE A 226 4.92 1.73 -1.25
N GLN A 227 4.55 2.56 -0.29
CA GLN A 227 3.15 2.81 0.04
C GLN A 227 2.68 4.03 -0.74
N VAL A 228 1.78 3.80 -1.70
CA VAL A 228 1.27 4.89 -2.56
C VAL A 228 0.22 5.71 -1.83
N TYR A 229 -0.65 5.06 -1.05
CA TYR A 229 -1.70 5.75 -0.31
C TYR A 229 -1.13 6.40 0.95
N GLN A 230 -1.16 7.71 0.98
CA GLN A 230 -0.58 8.49 2.08
C GLN A 230 -1.51 8.52 3.31
N SER A 231 -0.92 8.72 4.49
CA SER A 231 -1.67 8.93 5.73
C SER A 231 -2.50 10.21 5.65
N GLN A 232 -3.62 10.27 6.39
CA GLN A 232 -4.45 11.47 6.46
C GLN A 232 -3.68 12.66 7.03
N GLU A 233 -2.71 12.42 7.90
CA GLU A 233 -1.82 13.44 8.47
C GLU A 233 -0.94 14.06 7.38
N SER A 234 -0.25 13.24 6.59
CA SER A 234 0.58 13.71 5.47
C SER A 234 -0.24 14.48 4.43
N LEU A 235 -1.46 14.01 4.14
CA LEU A 235 -2.37 14.71 3.22
C LEU A 235 -2.83 16.06 3.77
N ASN A 236 -3.14 16.14 5.07
CA ASN A 236 -3.50 17.41 5.73
C ASN A 236 -2.33 18.39 5.71
N ASP A 237 -1.13 17.95 6.02
CA ASP A 237 0.07 18.80 6.00
C ASP A 237 0.38 19.32 4.60
N ALA A 238 0.27 18.47 3.58
CA ALA A 238 0.45 18.88 2.20
C ALA A 238 -0.62 19.89 1.76
N ALA A 239 -1.89 19.67 2.14
CA ALA A 239 -2.98 20.58 1.82
C ALA A 239 -2.82 21.95 2.54
N ILE A 240 -2.38 21.95 3.80
CA ILE A 240 -2.09 23.20 4.54
C ILE A 240 -0.94 23.97 3.87
N LYS A 241 0.15 23.28 3.50
CA LYS A 241 1.28 23.90 2.79
C LYS A 241 0.84 24.49 1.44
N ALA A 242 0.01 23.75 0.70
CA ALA A 242 -0.54 24.20 -0.58
C ALA A 242 -1.44 25.44 -0.41
N PHE A 243 -2.32 25.44 0.60
CA PHE A 243 -3.16 26.58 0.94
C PHE A 243 -2.30 27.82 1.22
N LEU A 244 -1.36 27.73 2.14
CA LEU A 244 -0.50 28.85 2.53
C LEU A 244 0.38 29.38 1.38
N LYS A 245 0.78 28.51 0.44
CA LYS A 245 1.52 28.90 -0.76
C LYS A 245 0.62 29.63 -1.77
N ARG A 246 -0.62 29.17 -1.94
CA ARG A 246 -1.54 29.69 -2.97
C ARG A 246 -2.21 30.98 -2.52
N PHE A 247 -2.57 31.09 -1.25
CA PHE A 247 -3.39 32.17 -0.71
C PHE A 247 -2.57 33.06 0.25
N THR A 248 -1.89 34.06 -0.31
CA THR A 248 -0.92 34.90 0.43
C THR A 248 -1.55 36.18 1.02
N ASN A 249 -2.58 36.75 0.40
CA ASN A 249 -3.25 37.98 0.87
C ASN A 249 -4.77 37.81 0.82
N VAL A 250 -5.28 36.90 1.64
CA VAL A 250 -6.70 36.53 1.65
C VAL A 250 -7.27 36.65 3.05
N HIS A 251 -8.59 36.51 3.14
CA HIS A 251 -9.30 36.34 4.40
C HIS A 251 -9.92 34.97 4.48
N PRO A 252 -9.32 33.99 5.23
CA PRO A 252 -9.89 32.67 5.41
C PRO A 252 -11.15 32.70 6.27
N ILE A 253 -12.17 31.95 5.85
CA ILE A 253 -13.45 31.84 6.58
C ILE A 253 -13.73 30.37 6.82
N PHE A 254 -13.78 29.97 8.08
CA PHE A 254 -14.13 28.59 8.45
C PHE A 254 -15.64 28.51 8.71
N VAL A 255 -16.31 27.61 7.96
CA VAL A 255 -17.74 27.38 8.13
C VAL A 255 -17.97 26.10 8.91
N ASP A 256 -18.58 26.25 10.10
CA ASP A 256 -19.07 25.10 10.84
C ASP A 256 -20.39 24.62 10.23
N CYS A 257 -20.37 23.40 9.74
CA CYS A 257 -21.51 22.74 9.10
C CYS A 257 -22.33 21.86 10.06
N ASN A 258 -22.04 21.90 11.37
CA ASN A 258 -22.70 21.09 12.40
C ASN A 258 -22.66 19.58 12.12
N ASP A 259 -21.58 19.09 11.47
CA ASP A 259 -21.39 17.68 11.17
C ASP A 259 -20.50 17.01 12.23
N SER A 260 -21.14 16.44 13.25
CA SER A 260 -20.45 15.72 14.34
C SER A 260 -19.72 14.46 13.89
N THR A 261 -20.01 13.95 12.69
CA THR A 261 -19.38 12.74 12.13
C THR A 261 -18.15 13.05 11.30
N SER A 262 -17.89 14.31 10.99
CA SER A 262 -16.77 14.75 10.19
C SER A 262 -15.44 14.63 10.94
N ARG A 263 -14.42 14.13 10.24
CA ARG A 263 -13.02 14.12 10.71
C ARG A 263 -12.19 15.28 10.13
N LYS A 264 -12.80 16.19 9.37
CA LYS A 264 -12.09 17.33 8.75
C LYS A 264 -11.71 18.42 9.76
N GLY A 265 -12.23 18.33 10.98
CA GLY A 265 -11.82 19.18 12.10
C GLY A 265 -10.31 19.18 12.34
N VAL A 266 -9.61 18.05 12.13
CA VAL A 266 -8.14 17.96 12.26
C VAL A 266 -7.45 18.90 11.26
N PHE A 267 -7.89 18.88 9.99
CA PHE A 267 -7.36 19.77 8.95
C PHE A 267 -7.65 21.24 9.27
N THR A 268 -8.92 21.59 9.58
CA THR A 268 -9.29 22.99 9.83
C THR A 268 -8.63 23.56 11.08
N PHE A 269 -8.43 22.74 12.11
CA PHE A 269 -7.67 23.13 13.30
C PHE A 269 -6.18 23.34 12.97
N GLY A 270 -5.57 22.41 12.24
CA GLY A 270 -4.18 22.52 11.81
C GLY A 270 -3.93 23.77 10.97
N LEU A 271 -4.83 24.06 10.01
CA LEU A 271 -4.74 25.26 9.19
C LEU A 271 -4.86 26.54 10.02
N ARG A 272 -5.84 26.63 10.95
CA ARG A 272 -5.98 27.79 11.84
C ARG A 272 -4.72 28.03 12.65
N LYS A 273 -4.13 26.97 13.22
CA LYS A 273 -2.88 27.06 13.98
C LYS A 273 -1.72 27.64 13.15
N GLU A 274 -1.63 27.24 11.87
CA GLU A 274 -0.61 27.78 10.97
C GLU A 274 -0.89 29.24 10.54
N LEU A 275 -2.16 29.64 10.41
CA LEU A 275 -2.56 31.03 10.17
C LEU A 275 -2.20 31.92 11.38
N GLU A 276 -2.48 31.47 12.59
CA GLU A 276 -2.16 32.18 13.84
C GLU A 276 -0.64 32.40 13.98
N LYS A 277 0.18 31.36 13.73
CA LYS A 277 1.66 31.49 13.72
C LYS A 277 2.17 32.56 12.75
N ARG A 278 1.42 32.84 11.69
CA ARG A 278 1.77 33.80 10.63
C ARG A 278 1.07 35.17 10.82
N ASN A 279 0.34 35.34 11.91
CA ASN A 279 -0.49 36.53 12.20
C ASN A 279 -1.49 36.82 11.06
N ILE A 280 -2.06 35.78 10.45
CA ILE A 280 -3.11 35.91 9.44
C ILE A 280 -4.46 35.78 10.13
N ASN A 281 -5.24 36.85 10.09
CA ASN A 281 -6.59 36.91 10.67
C ASN A 281 -7.55 36.07 9.82
N TYR A 282 -8.44 35.35 10.48
CA TYR A 282 -9.51 34.56 9.87
C TYR A 282 -10.84 34.76 10.62
N SER A 283 -11.95 34.42 10.01
CA SER A 283 -13.28 34.38 10.62
C SER A 283 -13.80 32.95 10.78
N ILE A 284 -14.71 32.78 11.74
CA ILE A 284 -15.48 31.55 11.90
C ILE A 284 -16.98 31.93 11.83
N THR A 285 -17.74 31.16 11.08
CA THR A 285 -19.20 31.30 10.98
C THR A 285 -19.87 29.94 10.97
N ASN A 286 -21.20 29.91 11.00
CA ASN A 286 -21.98 28.68 11.01
C ASN A 286 -22.97 28.67 9.83
N VAL A 287 -23.16 27.54 9.18
CA VAL A 287 -24.07 27.42 8.04
C VAL A 287 -25.52 27.75 8.37
N ASN A 288 -25.93 27.53 9.62
CA ASN A 288 -27.30 27.81 10.11
C ASN A 288 -27.49 29.25 10.62
N SER A 289 -26.45 30.10 10.61
CA SER A 289 -26.60 31.53 10.98
C SER A 289 -27.56 32.24 10.04
N SER A 290 -28.16 33.35 10.51
CA SER A 290 -28.86 34.27 9.59
C SER A 290 -27.88 34.78 8.50
N ILE A 291 -28.42 35.25 7.38
CA ILE A 291 -27.54 35.72 6.29
C ILE A 291 -26.75 36.95 6.71
N GLU A 292 -27.32 37.83 7.56
CA GLU A 292 -26.66 39.01 8.11
C GLU A 292 -25.49 38.59 9.02
N GLN A 293 -25.69 37.58 9.86
CA GLN A 293 -24.63 37.07 10.73
C GLN A 293 -23.55 36.36 9.94
N PHE A 294 -23.94 35.61 8.91
CA PHE A 294 -23.00 34.94 7.99
C PHE A 294 -22.14 35.98 7.26
N ALA A 295 -22.74 37.07 6.79
CA ALA A 295 -22.09 38.16 6.07
C ALA A 295 -20.99 38.86 6.89
N LYS A 296 -21.11 38.91 8.22
CA LYS A 296 -20.09 39.53 9.10
C LYS A 296 -18.75 38.80 9.07
N ALA A 297 -18.72 37.54 8.58
CA ALA A 297 -17.47 36.81 8.45
C ALA A 297 -16.63 37.22 7.22
N PHE A 298 -17.22 37.96 6.29
CA PHE A 298 -16.60 38.36 5.03
C PHE A 298 -15.94 39.74 5.13
N VAL A 299 -14.79 39.87 4.46
CA VAL A 299 -14.09 41.17 4.32
C VAL A 299 -14.21 41.64 2.87
N PRO A 300 -14.95 42.74 2.60
CA PRO A 300 -15.23 43.18 1.22
C PRO A 300 -13.98 43.48 0.39
N SER A 301 -12.92 43.98 1.03
CA SER A 301 -11.69 44.42 0.38
C SER A 301 -10.68 43.27 0.11
N LYS A 302 -11.03 42.05 0.49
CA LYS A 302 -10.13 40.87 0.33
C LYS A 302 -10.79 39.74 -0.42
N GLN A 303 -9.96 38.87 -1.00
CA GLN A 303 -10.42 37.57 -1.44
C GLN A 303 -10.75 36.73 -0.20
N ASN A 304 -11.99 36.28 -0.09
CA ASN A 304 -12.47 35.45 1.02
C ASN A 304 -12.34 33.99 0.62
N VAL A 305 -11.60 33.22 1.38
CA VAL A 305 -11.44 31.78 1.11
C VAL A 305 -12.24 30.99 2.11
N VAL A 306 -13.30 30.34 1.64
CA VAL A 306 -14.25 29.60 2.47
C VAL A 306 -13.81 28.15 2.61
N ILE A 307 -13.69 27.66 3.85
CA ILE A 307 -13.25 26.31 4.21
C ILE A 307 -14.32 25.68 5.11
N LEU A 308 -14.85 24.53 4.71
CA LEU A 308 -15.83 23.79 5.51
C LEU A 308 -15.13 22.84 6.48
N ASN A 309 -15.76 22.54 7.61
CA ASN A 309 -15.28 21.48 8.51
C ASN A 309 -15.80 20.08 8.13
N THR A 310 -16.30 19.89 6.92
CA THR A 310 -16.78 18.62 6.38
C THR A 310 -16.56 18.52 4.87
N GLY A 311 -16.35 17.30 4.38
CA GLY A 311 -16.28 17.00 2.93
C GLY A 311 -17.58 16.45 2.35
N ARG A 312 -18.66 16.32 3.13
CA ARG A 312 -19.90 15.64 2.74
C ARG A 312 -20.79 16.49 1.85
N SER A 313 -21.47 15.82 0.90
CA SER A 313 -22.34 16.46 -0.09
C SER A 313 -23.54 17.26 0.49
N PRO A 314 -24.30 16.77 1.47
CA PRO A 314 -25.42 17.54 2.02
C PRO A 314 -24.98 18.88 2.62
N GLN A 315 -23.89 18.88 3.36
CA GLN A 315 -23.35 20.10 3.98
C GLN A 315 -22.72 21.03 2.95
N LEU A 316 -22.01 20.48 1.96
CA LEU A 316 -21.52 21.28 0.83
C LEU A 316 -22.65 21.99 0.12
N THR A 317 -23.74 21.29 -0.18
CA THR A 317 -24.93 21.89 -0.83
C THR A 317 -25.53 23.00 0.03
N ALA A 318 -25.65 22.79 1.34
CA ALA A 318 -26.15 23.81 2.26
C ALA A 318 -25.28 25.08 2.24
N VAL A 319 -23.95 24.92 2.28
CA VAL A 319 -23.03 26.07 2.20
C VAL A 319 -23.08 26.74 0.85
N LEU A 320 -23.13 25.99 -0.25
CA LEU A 320 -23.27 26.59 -1.60
C LEU A 320 -24.57 27.40 -1.73
N ASN A 321 -25.71 26.90 -1.22
CA ASN A 321 -26.95 27.65 -1.19
C ASN A 321 -26.84 28.93 -0.35
N LYS A 322 -26.13 28.83 0.78
CA LYS A 322 -25.89 30.01 1.66
C LYS A 322 -25.00 31.06 1.00
N LEU A 323 -24.00 30.62 0.21
CA LEU A 323 -23.15 31.52 -0.56
C LEU A 323 -23.91 32.14 -1.73
N ASP A 324 -24.82 31.44 -2.37
CA ASP A 324 -25.68 32.03 -3.42
C ASP A 324 -26.63 33.07 -2.84
N GLU A 325 -27.21 32.81 -1.67
CA GLU A 325 -28.04 33.79 -0.93
C GLU A 325 -27.22 35.04 -0.52
N PHE A 326 -26.00 34.81 -0.03
CA PHE A 326 -25.06 35.86 0.34
C PHE A 326 -24.68 36.74 -0.85
N ASP A 327 -24.29 36.13 -1.95
CA ASP A 327 -23.88 36.87 -3.15
C ASP A 327 -25.02 37.67 -3.78
N ALA A 328 -26.25 37.16 -3.72
CA ALA A 328 -27.45 37.89 -4.17
C ALA A 328 -27.74 39.13 -3.30
N LYS A 329 -27.51 39.04 -1.97
CA LYS A 329 -27.82 40.13 -1.03
C LYS A 329 -26.65 41.13 -0.85
N PHE A 330 -25.41 40.63 -0.99
CA PHE A 330 -24.18 41.41 -0.78
C PHE A 330 -23.23 41.22 -2.01
N PRO A 331 -23.61 41.73 -3.19
CA PRO A 331 -22.86 41.49 -4.43
C PRO A 331 -21.49 42.15 -4.38
N GLY A 332 -20.53 41.53 -5.11
CA GLY A 332 -19.17 42.05 -5.30
C GLY A 332 -18.12 41.52 -4.34
N ALA A 333 -18.47 40.59 -3.43
CA ALA A 333 -17.48 39.92 -2.60
C ALA A 333 -16.69 38.90 -3.45
N SER A 334 -15.36 39.00 -3.40
CA SER A 334 -14.49 37.97 -4.01
C SER A 334 -14.47 36.72 -3.11
N ILE A 335 -14.93 35.56 -3.65
CA ILE A 335 -15.06 34.32 -2.92
C ILE A 335 -14.33 33.22 -3.66
N SER A 336 -13.52 32.45 -2.92
CA SER A 336 -13.00 31.16 -3.34
C SER A 336 -13.40 30.08 -2.34
N LEU A 337 -13.49 28.83 -2.80
CA LEU A 337 -13.65 27.67 -1.94
C LEU A 337 -12.35 26.88 -1.87
N PHE A 338 -12.01 26.38 -0.69
CA PHE A 338 -10.96 25.39 -0.52
C PHE A 338 -11.57 24.12 0.06
N GLY A 339 -11.66 23.09 -0.80
CA GLY A 339 -12.43 21.88 -0.54
C GLY A 339 -11.60 20.66 -0.20
N TYR A 340 -12.16 19.52 -0.51
CA TYR A 340 -11.60 18.21 -0.20
C TYR A 340 -11.70 17.30 -1.43
N THR A 341 -10.83 16.28 -1.50
CA THR A 341 -10.82 15.30 -2.60
C THR A 341 -12.19 14.67 -2.86
N GLU A 342 -13.01 14.47 -1.82
CA GLU A 342 -14.37 13.93 -1.93
C GLU A 342 -15.28 14.79 -2.82
N TRP A 343 -15.02 16.09 -2.92
CA TRP A 343 -15.80 16.99 -3.78
C TRP A 343 -15.68 16.66 -5.27
N LEU A 344 -14.62 15.98 -5.67
CA LEU A 344 -14.48 15.51 -7.06
C LEU A 344 -15.63 14.55 -7.46
N MET A 345 -16.17 13.77 -6.53
CA MET A 345 -17.35 12.92 -6.78
C MET A 345 -18.64 13.73 -6.99
N TYR A 346 -18.68 14.94 -6.46
CA TYR A 346 -19.83 15.83 -6.53
C TYR A 346 -19.71 16.89 -7.62
N ALA A 347 -18.56 16.95 -8.30
CA ALA A 347 -18.28 17.97 -9.32
C ALA A 347 -19.33 17.98 -10.42
N LYS A 348 -19.81 16.81 -10.89
CA LYS A 348 -20.85 16.70 -11.91
C LYS A 348 -22.12 17.50 -11.58
N TYR A 349 -22.47 17.63 -10.31
CA TYR A 349 -23.71 18.32 -9.85
C TYR A 349 -23.48 19.75 -9.38
N ASN A 350 -22.23 20.16 -9.20
CA ASN A 350 -21.88 21.46 -8.61
C ASN A 350 -20.87 22.23 -9.47
N LEU A 351 -20.64 21.83 -10.72
CA LEU A 351 -19.55 22.35 -11.54
C LEU A 351 -19.66 23.86 -11.73
N ASP A 352 -20.85 24.37 -12.07
CA ASP A 352 -21.10 25.80 -12.28
C ASP A 352 -20.80 26.62 -11.02
N ARG A 353 -21.19 26.11 -9.85
CA ARG A 353 -20.90 26.74 -8.56
C ARG A 353 -19.42 26.65 -8.19
N PHE A 354 -18.75 25.55 -8.54
CA PHE A 354 -17.32 25.44 -8.33
C PHE A 354 -16.54 26.43 -9.20
N PHE A 355 -16.97 26.68 -10.41
CA PHE A 355 -16.42 27.77 -11.24
C PHE A 355 -16.78 29.15 -10.68
N LYS A 356 -18.05 29.36 -10.33
CA LYS A 356 -18.51 30.63 -9.78
C LYS A 356 -17.70 31.07 -8.55
N TYR A 357 -17.38 30.11 -7.67
CA TYR A 357 -16.65 30.35 -6.41
C TYR A 357 -15.17 29.95 -6.47
N ASP A 358 -14.55 29.97 -7.64
CA ASP A 358 -13.11 29.73 -7.84
C ASP A 358 -12.59 28.63 -6.88
N THR A 359 -13.10 27.39 -7.07
CA THR A 359 -12.92 26.28 -6.11
C THR A 359 -11.60 25.56 -6.30
N TYR A 360 -10.86 25.39 -5.22
CA TYR A 360 -9.61 24.63 -5.14
C TYR A 360 -9.82 23.33 -4.37
N ILE A 361 -9.45 22.22 -4.97
CA ILE A 361 -9.58 20.88 -4.37
C ILE A 361 -8.20 20.23 -4.34
N PRO A 362 -7.57 20.07 -3.14
CA PRO A 362 -6.33 19.31 -3.01
C PRO A 362 -6.60 17.84 -3.32
N SER A 363 -5.77 17.26 -4.19
CA SER A 363 -5.89 15.86 -4.57
C SER A 363 -4.53 15.27 -4.92
N THR A 364 -4.34 13.98 -4.65
CA THR A 364 -3.16 13.19 -5.04
C THR A 364 -3.25 12.68 -6.48
N PHE A 365 -4.36 12.91 -7.15
CA PHE A 365 -4.58 12.51 -8.53
C PHE A 365 -5.42 13.56 -9.28
N TYR A 366 -5.26 13.63 -10.59
CA TYR A 366 -6.07 14.50 -11.43
C TYR A 366 -6.49 13.81 -12.73
N TYR A 367 -7.75 13.36 -12.79
CA TYR A 367 -8.33 12.81 -14.00
C TYR A 367 -8.79 13.94 -14.95
N ASN A 368 -8.19 14.01 -16.13
CA ASN A 368 -8.55 14.99 -17.17
C ASN A 368 -9.11 14.30 -18.41
N ALA A 369 -10.44 14.27 -18.54
CA ALA A 369 -11.13 13.67 -19.68
C ALA A 369 -10.82 14.37 -21.02
N GLY A 370 -10.42 15.64 -21.00
CA GLY A 370 -10.02 16.41 -22.19
C GLY A 370 -8.60 16.12 -22.67
N ASN A 371 -7.80 15.40 -21.89
CA ASN A 371 -6.42 15.10 -22.27
C ASN A 371 -6.38 13.97 -23.30
N GLN A 372 -5.66 14.18 -24.40
CA GLN A 372 -5.54 13.21 -25.49
C GLN A 372 -4.97 11.84 -25.04
N ARG A 373 -4.03 11.83 -24.10
CA ARG A 373 -3.48 10.59 -23.56
C ARG A 373 -4.51 9.81 -22.76
N THR A 374 -5.33 10.51 -21.95
CA THR A 374 -6.46 9.91 -21.22
C THR A 374 -7.44 9.26 -22.18
N GLN A 375 -7.87 9.99 -23.23
CA GLN A 375 -8.81 9.50 -24.24
C GLN A 375 -8.25 8.30 -25.02
N SER A 376 -6.96 8.34 -25.38
CA SER A 376 -6.29 7.24 -26.08
C SER A 376 -6.23 5.99 -25.20
N LEU A 377 -5.99 6.16 -23.89
CA LEU A 377 -5.94 5.06 -22.95
C LEU A 377 -7.34 4.46 -22.73
N GLU A 378 -8.37 5.27 -22.58
CA GLU A 378 -9.77 4.82 -22.46
C GLU A 378 -10.24 4.07 -23.73
N THR A 379 -9.91 4.59 -24.91
CA THR A 379 -10.20 3.93 -26.19
C THR A 379 -9.50 2.57 -26.28
N SER A 380 -8.24 2.50 -25.88
CA SER A 380 -7.47 1.26 -25.86
C SER A 380 -8.03 0.26 -24.85
N TYR A 381 -8.44 0.73 -23.68
CA TYR A 381 -9.09 -0.09 -22.66
C TYR A 381 -10.39 -0.71 -23.19
N GLN A 382 -11.27 0.10 -23.81
CA GLN A 382 -12.53 -0.39 -24.37
C GLN A 382 -12.29 -1.41 -25.48
N ARG A 383 -11.27 -1.22 -26.32
CA ARG A 383 -10.90 -2.19 -27.36
C ARG A 383 -10.44 -3.52 -26.78
N TRP A 384 -9.68 -3.50 -25.69
CA TRP A 384 -9.13 -4.71 -25.08
C TRP A 384 -10.15 -5.49 -24.25
N PHE A 385 -10.95 -4.78 -23.48
CA PHE A 385 -11.84 -5.40 -22.48
C PHE A 385 -13.32 -5.35 -22.87
N HIS A 386 -13.65 -4.79 -24.04
CA HIS A 386 -15.01 -4.68 -24.58
C HIS A 386 -16.02 -4.00 -23.67
N GLN A 387 -15.54 -3.14 -22.77
CA GLN A 387 -16.34 -2.35 -21.82
C GLN A 387 -15.63 -1.04 -21.48
N PRO A 388 -16.35 0.02 -21.09
CA PRO A 388 -15.74 1.25 -20.62
C PRO A 388 -15.06 1.03 -19.27
N MET A 389 -14.10 1.91 -18.93
CA MET A 389 -13.52 1.95 -17.60
C MET A 389 -14.57 2.24 -16.53
N LEU A 390 -14.44 1.64 -15.35
CA LEU A 390 -15.30 1.91 -14.21
C LEU A 390 -15.28 3.40 -13.87
N ILE A 391 -16.49 4.00 -13.73
CA ILE A 391 -16.63 5.39 -13.31
C ILE A 391 -16.36 5.47 -11.80
N ALA A 392 -15.17 5.92 -11.45
CA ALA A 392 -14.69 6.06 -10.08
C ALA A 392 -13.71 7.24 -9.97
N GLN A 393 -13.43 7.67 -8.76
CA GLN A 393 -12.42 8.66 -8.44
C GLN A 393 -11.48 8.09 -7.34
N PRO A 394 -10.22 7.79 -7.67
CA PRO A 394 -9.58 7.85 -9.00
C PRO A 394 -10.12 6.80 -9.98
N ARG A 395 -9.77 6.93 -11.26
CA ARG A 395 -10.00 5.88 -12.27
C ARG A 395 -9.00 4.75 -12.02
N PHE A 396 -9.46 3.61 -11.50
CA PHE A 396 -8.59 2.51 -11.07
C PHE A 396 -7.73 1.93 -12.20
N ALA A 397 -8.27 1.80 -13.42
CA ALA A 397 -7.47 1.34 -14.55
C ALA A 397 -6.33 2.31 -14.88
N ILE A 398 -6.58 3.63 -14.86
CA ILE A 398 -5.54 4.64 -15.09
C ILE A 398 -4.51 4.63 -13.94
N THR A 399 -4.98 4.47 -12.70
CA THR A 399 -4.07 4.33 -11.54
C THR A 399 -3.14 3.13 -11.70
N GLY A 400 -3.69 1.97 -12.08
CA GLY A 400 -2.88 0.76 -12.33
C GLY A 400 -1.88 0.95 -13.46
N TYR A 401 -2.29 1.64 -14.53
CA TYR A 401 -1.41 1.99 -15.63
C TYR A 401 -0.25 2.90 -15.18
N ASP A 402 -0.55 3.99 -14.48
CA ASP A 402 0.47 4.93 -13.98
C ASP A 402 1.46 4.25 -13.02
N HIS A 403 0.93 3.45 -12.08
CA HIS A 403 1.77 2.71 -11.14
C HIS A 403 2.70 1.72 -11.87
N ALA A 404 2.15 0.91 -12.76
CA ALA A 404 2.93 -0.07 -13.50
C ALA A 404 3.99 0.61 -14.38
N MET A 405 3.64 1.68 -15.09
CA MET A 405 4.60 2.44 -15.90
C MET A 405 5.76 2.97 -15.07
N PHE A 406 5.48 3.55 -13.91
CA PHE A 406 6.50 4.11 -13.04
C PHE A 406 7.41 3.03 -12.42
N PHE A 407 6.80 2.04 -11.77
CA PHE A 407 7.52 1.05 -11.00
C PHE A 407 8.26 0.02 -11.86
N ILE A 408 7.62 -0.49 -12.95
CA ILE A 408 8.25 -1.48 -13.81
C ILE A 408 9.44 -0.89 -14.57
N GLN A 409 9.33 0.37 -15.04
CA GLN A 409 10.47 1.05 -15.66
C GLN A 409 11.60 1.28 -14.66
N GLY A 410 11.28 1.70 -13.44
CA GLY A 410 12.25 1.89 -12.38
C GLY A 410 13.00 0.60 -12.03
N VAL A 411 12.26 -0.49 -11.81
CA VAL A 411 12.85 -1.81 -11.53
C VAL A 411 13.65 -2.33 -12.72
N LYS A 412 13.18 -2.13 -13.97
CA LYS A 412 13.95 -2.52 -15.17
C LYS A 412 15.28 -1.79 -15.26
N LYS A 413 15.30 -0.49 -14.92
CA LYS A 413 16.48 0.36 -15.03
C LYS A 413 17.47 0.13 -13.87
N GLU A 414 16.98 0.03 -12.65
CA GLU A 414 17.76 0.10 -11.43
C GLU A 414 17.76 -1.19 -10.61
N GLY A 415 16.87 -2.14 -10.94
CA GLY A 415 16.75 -3.40 -10.21
C GLY A 415 16.43 -3.18 -8.74
N ARG A 416 17.15 -3.86 -7.86
CA ARG A 416 16.98 -3.75 -6.41
C ARG A 416 17.39 -2.39 -5.82
N SER A 417 18.17 -1.58 -6.55
CA SER A 417 18.57 -0.24 -6.10
C SER A 417 17.50 0.83 -6.33
N PHE A 418 16.38 0.49 -6.98
CA PHE A 418 15.30 1.42 -7.24
C PHE A 418 14.71 1.97 -5.93
N THR A 419 14.72 3.29 -5.78
CA THR A 419 14.26 4.02 -4.58
C THR A 419 12.95 4.78 -4.79
N GLY A 420 12.41 4.80 -6.01
CA GLY A 420 11.15 5.48 -6.30
C GLY A 420 11.27 6.99 -6.54
N GLU A 421 12.48 7.55 -6.62
CA GLU A 421 12.65 8.97 -6.91
C GLU A 421 12.21 9.31 -8.35
N SER A 422 11.32 10.29 -8.50
CA SER A 422 10.75 10.69 -9.80
C SER A 422 11.80 11.21 -10.79
N LYS A 423 12.92 11.78 -10.29
CA LYS A 423 14.04 12.24 -11.14
C LYS A 423 14.67 11.11 -11.98
N HIS A 424 14.48 9.87 -11.58
CA HIS A 424 14.98 8.68 -12.28
C HIS A 424 13.98 8.11 -13.27
N SER A 425 12.74 8.62 -13.31
CA SER A 425 11.69 8.20 -14.24
C SER A 425 11.47 9.24 -15.32
N THR A 426 11.43 8.79 -16.57
CA THR A 426 11.02 9.62 -17.72
C THR A 426 9.52 9.56 -17.97
N TYR A 427 8.80 8.76 -17.19
CA TYR A 427 7.37 8.57 -17.34
C TYR A 427 6.59 9.81 -16.90
N GLN A 428 5.70 10.27 -17.78
CA GLN A 428 4.73 11.33 -17.46
C GLN A 428 3.40 10.67 -17.08
N PRO A 429 2.90 10.84 -15.85
CA PRO A 429 1.66 10.22 -15.42
C PRO A 429 0.45 10.73 -16.22
N VAL A 430 -0.58 9.90 -16.36
CA VAL A 430 -1.86 10.28 -16.94
C VAL A 430 -2.78 10.90 -15.88
N GLN A 431 -2.77 10.36 -14.66
CA GLN A 431 -3.64 10.76 -13.56
C GLN A 431 -2.88 10.94 -12.24
N THR A 432 -1.96 10.03 -11.92
CA THR A 432 -1.35 9.93 -10.59
C THR A 432 0.16 10.12 -10.65
N PRO A 433 0.67 11.33 -10.31
CA PRO A 433 2.11 11.54 -10.19
C PRO A 433 2.67 10.78 -8.97
N LEU A 434 3.84 10.18 -9.14
CA LEU A 434 4.53 9.42 -8.10
C LEU A 434 5.94 9.99 -7.85
N ASN A 435 6.28 10.05 -6.56
CA ASN A 435 7.63 10.42 -6.08
C ASN A 435 7.78 9.92 -4.64
N PHE A 436 8.83 9.15 -4.35
CA PHE A 436 9.09 8.55 -3.06
C PHE A 436 10.43 9.02 -2.47
#